data_d74359608b7dddb1b87e7a605a7d5a1e
#
_entry.id   d74359608b7dddb1b87e7a605a7d5a1e
#
_cell.length_a   1.000
_cell.length_b   1.000
_cell.length_c   1.000
_cell.angle_alpha   90.00
_cell.angle_beta   90.00
_cell.angle_gamma   90.00
#
_symmetry.space_group_name_H-M   'P 1'
#
loop_
_entity.id
_entity.type
_entity.pdbx_description
1 polymer ?
#
loop_
_entity_poly.entity_id
_entity_poly.type
_entity_poly.pdbx_seq_one_letter_code
_entity_poly.pdbx_strand_id
1 'polypeptide(L)'
;MKKALKTVCREIHVGGQLVYYEGEEGYCFHDSETKTDAGIRDIPMTQMVYDAFRKQRELNLMLGLQSNVEIGGRSRFIFNTKHGRPIMPAGVNSFLKNIVNAYNKKESKLAEEEKREPELMPPISSHTLRHTGCTRLGENNVNPKVMQYVMGHSDAQITMNVYNHIAEKSHVENEMSKMNLQETVPAVV
;
A
#
# COMPACT_ATOMS: atom_id res chain seq x y z
N MET A 1 -34.61 -20.66 1.72
CA MET A 1 -33.36 -20.93 0.98
C MET A 1 -32.57 -19.62 0.85
N LYS A 2 -31.53 -19.41 1.65
CA LYS A 2 -30.64 -18.26 1.52
C LYS A 2 -29.68 -18.55 0.36
N LYS A 3 -29.79 -17.81 -0.75
CA LYS A 3 -28.79 -17.81 -1.82
C LYS A 3 -27.45 -17.39 -1.21
N ALA A 4 -26.50 -18.33 -1.12
CA ALA A 4 -25.10 -17.98 -0.85
C ALA A 4 -24.64 -17.05 -1.97
N LEU A 5 -24.42 -15.79 -1.64
CA LEU A 5 -23.69 -14.86 -2.49
C LEU A 5 -22.30 -15.47 -2.69
N LYS A 6 -22.02 -15.94 -3.90
CA LYS A 6 -20.63 -16.25 -4.31
C LYS A 6 -19.84 -14.96 -4.16
N THR A 7 -19.10 -14.84 -3.08
CA THR A 7 -18.09 -13.80 -2.91
C THR A 7 -17.06 -14.02 -4.01
N VAL A 8 -17.08 -13.18 -5.03
CA VAL A 8 -16.01 -13.15 -6.04
C VAL A 8 -14.76 -12.73 -5.25
N CYS A 9 -13.83 -13.65 -5.02
CA CYS A 9 -12.55 -13.35 -4.42
C CYS A 9 -11.85 -12.30 -5.29
N ARG A 10 -11.74 -11.08 -4.77
CA ARG A 10 -11.03 -9.98 -5.39
C ARG A 10 -9.66 -9.94 -4.76
N GLU A 11 -8.66 -10.41 -5.50
CA GLU A 11 -7.31 -10.58 -4.99
C GLU A 11 -6.29 -9.89 -5.88
N ILE A 12 -5.20 -9.43 -5.29
CA ILE A 12 -4.00 -8.96 -5.98
C ILE A 12 -2.99 -10.10 -5.92
N HIS A 13 -2.76 -10.75 -7.05
CA HIS A 13 -1.69 -11.74 -7.17
C HIS A 13 -0.34 -11.03 -7.36
N VAL A 14 0.56 -11.16 -6.41
CA VAL A 14 1.94 -10.69 -6.50
C VAL A 14 2.80 -11.90 -6.88
N GLY A 15 3.16 -12.02 -8.14
CA GLY A 15 3.94 -13.17 -8.66
C GLY A 15 5.23 -12.76 -9.37
N GLY A 16 5.55 -11.46 -9.40
CA GLY A 16 6.76 -10.96 -10.07
C GLY A 16 6.91 -9.45 -9.91
N GLN A 17 7.96 -8.93 -10.50
CA GLN A 17 8.26 -7.50 -10.50
C GLN A 17 8.70 -7.05 -11.90
N LEU A 18 8.37 -5.81 -12.26
CA LEU A 18 8.95 -5.16 -13.43
C LEU A 18 10.23 -4.42 -13.01
N VAL A 19 11.31 -4.70 -13.70
CA VAL A 19 12.58 -3.99 -13.57
C VAL A 19 12.92 -3.32 -14.89
N TYR A 20 13.68 -2.22 -14.82
CA TYR A 20 14.08 -1.46 -16.00
C TYR A 20 15.59 -1.30 -15.99
N TYR A 21 16.24 -1.92 -16.93
CA TYR A 21 17.71 -1.88 -17.07
C TYR A 21 18.13 -2.03 -18.52
N GLU A 22 19.41 -1.81 -18.77
CA GLU A 22 20.02 -1.93 -20.08
C GLU A 22 20.24 -3.41 -20.42
N GLY A 23 19.52 -3.90 -21.44
CA GLY A 23 19.70 -5.18 -22.05
C GLY A 23 20.49 -5.11 -23.36
N GLU A 24 20.50 -6.16 -24.14
CA GLU A 24 21.21 -6.23 -25.42
C GLU A 24 20.66 -5.22 -26.46
N GLU A 25 19.37 -4.90 -26.39
CA GLU A 25 18.69 -3.97 -27.28
C GLU A 25 18.52 -2.55 -26.68
N GLY A 26 19.26 -2.25 -25.60
CA GLY A 26 19.16 -0.99 -24.85
C GLY A 26 18.25 -1.06 -23.63
N TYR A 27 17.88 0.09 -23.09
CA TYR A 27 17.05 0.17 -21.87
C TYR A 27 15.62 -0.28 -22.13
N CYS A 28 15.19 -1.36 -21.49
CA CYS A 28 13.83 -1.88 -21.60
C CYS A 28 13.31 -2.45 -20.26
N PHE A 29 12.01 -2.71 -20.24
CA PHE A 29 11.40 -3.41 -19.11
C PHE A 29 11.62 -4.92 -19.21
N HIS A 30 11.93 -5.51 -18.08
CA HIS A 30 12.05 -6.94 -17.92
C HIS A 30 11.08 -7.43 -16.86
N ASP A 31 10.45 -8.58 -17.09
CA ASP A 31 9.75 -9.33 -16.05
C ASP A 31 10.79 -10.12 -15.25
N SER A 32 10.71 -10.04 -13.94
CA SER A 32 11.63 -10.73 -13.04
C SER A 32 10.83 -11.35 -11.90
N GLU A 33 11.30 -12.47 -11.41
CA GLU A 33 10.75 -13.11 -10.22
C GLU A 33 10.95 -12.24 -8.99
N THR A 34 10.17 -12.51 -7.95
CA THR A 34 10.36 -11.87 -6.65
C THR A 34 11.67 -12.32 -6.02
N LYS A 35 12.33 -11.44 -5.27
CA LYS A 35 13.62 -11.75 -4.61
C LYS A 35 13.55 -12.89 -3.59
N THR A 36 12.36 -13.19 -3.08
CA THR A 36 12.13 -14.21 -2.05
C THR A 36 10.77 -14.85 -2.27
N ASP A 37 10.60 -16.09 -1.78
CA ASP A 37 9.32 -16.81 -1.81
C ASP A 37 8.21 -16.06 -1.09
N ALA A 38 8.52 -15.33 -0.02
CA ALA A 38 7.58 -14.45 0.69
C ALA A 38 7.06 -13.30 -0.20
N GLY A 39 7.72 -13.03 -1.32
CA GLY A 39 7.26 -12.08 -2.35
C GLY A 39 6.02 -12.58 -3.10
N ILE A 40 5.89 -13.91 -3.30
CA ILE A 40 4.76 -14.52 -4.02
C ILE A 40 3.59 -14.66 -3.05
N ARG A 41 2.48 -14.00 -3.35
CA ARG A 41 1.30 -14.00 -2.46
C ARG A 41 0.05 -13.46 -3.12
N ASP A 42 -1.09 -13.87 -2.59
CA ASP A 42 -2.41 -13.39 -2.98
C ASP A 42 -2.97 -12.50 -1.86
N ILE A 43 -3.25 -11.25 -2.16
CA ILE A 43 -3.71 -10.26 -1.18
C ILE A 43 -5.18 -9.96 -1.47
N PRO A 44 -6.12 -10.31 -0.57
CA PRO A 44 -7.52 -9.92 -0.70
C PRO A 44 -7.66 -8.40 -0.75
N MET A 45 -8.42 -7.90 -1.72
CA MET A 45 -8.69 -6.47 -1.85
C MET A 45 -9.78 -6.05 -0.88
N THR A 46 -9.52 -4.97 -0.15
CA THR A 46 -10.61 -4.23 0.51
C THR A 46 -11.49 -3.56 -0.55
N GLN A 47 -12.71 -3.19 -0.19
CA GLN A 47 -13.62 -2.49 -1.11
C GLN A 47 -13.00 -1.18 -1.64
N MET A 48 -12.29 -0.46 -0.77
CA MET A 48 -11.61 0.80 -1.14
C MET A 48 -10.54 0.57 -2.22
N VAL A 49 -9.72 -0.47 -2.08
CA VAL A 49 -8.68 -0.83 -3.05
C VAL A 49 -9.30 -1.23 -4.39
N TYR A 50 -10.34 -2.06 -4.35
CA TYR A 50 -11.07 -2.45 -5.56
C TYR A 50 -11.66 -1.25 -6.31
N ASP A 51 -12.29 -0.33 -5.58
CA ASP A 51 -12.88 0.88 -6.18
C ASP A 51 -11.80 1.81 -6.74
N ALA A 52 -10.63 1.89 -6.11
CA ALA A 52 -9.50 2.65 -6.63
C ALA A 52 -8.99 2.08 -7.97
N PHE A 53 -8.82 0.76 -8.07
CA PHE A 53 -8.45 0.12 -9.33
C PHE A 53 -9.51 0.31 -10.43
N ARG A 54 -10.79 0.21 -10.08
CA ARG A 54 -11.89 0.44 -11.00
C ARG A 54 -11.87 1.87 -11.54
N LYS A 55 -11.76 2.87 -10.65
CA LYS A 55 -11.66 4.29 -11.04
C LYS A 55 -10.44 4.56 -11.93
N GLN A 56 -9.29 3.95 -11.62
CA GLN A 56 -8.11 4.09 -12.46
C GLN A 56 -8.33 3.52 -13.86
N ARG A 57 -8.99 2.37 -13.96
CA ARG A 57 -9.34 1.77 -15.26
C ARG A 57 -10.31 2.63 -16.06
N GLU A 58 -11.33 3.17 -15.42
CA GLU A 58 -12.29 4.11 -16.03
C GLU A 58 -11.57 5.36 -16.54
N LEU A 59 -10.68 5.93 -15.73
CA LEU A 59 -9.86 7.09 -16.11
C LEU A 59 -8.97 6.79 -17.33
N ASN A 60 -8.32 5.64 -17.35
CA ASN A 60 -7.51 5.20 -18.48
C ASN A 60 -8.34 5.11 -19.78
N LEU A 61 -9.55 4.57 -19.70
CA LEU A 61 -10.47 4.50 -20.84
C LEU A 61 -10.90 5.89 -21.32
N MET A 62 -11.27 6.77 -20.39
CA MET A 62 -11.68 8.14 -20.72
C MET A 62 -10.55 8.97 -21.37
N LEU A 63 -9.32 8.76 -20.95
CA LEU A 63 -8.13 9.47 -21.45
C LEU A 63 -7.47 8.76 -22.64
N GLY A 64 -7.99 7.62 -23.10
CA GLY A 64 -7.37 6.81 -24.14
C GLY A 64 -5.99 6.23 -23.75
N LEU A 65 -5.71 6.12 -22.46
CA LEU A 65 -4.46 5.59 -21.93
C LEU A 65 -4.49 4.06 -21.92
N GLN A 66 -4.01 3.46 -23.01
CA GLN A 66 -3.88 2.00 -23.10
C GLN A 66 -2.40 1.62 -23.05
N SER A 67 -2.12 0.48 -22.41
CA SER A 67 -0.80 -0.12 -22.51
C SER A 67 -0.56 -0.60 -23.93
N ASN A 68 0.52 -0.16 -24.53
CA ASN A 68 0.94 -0.54 -25.88
C ASN A 68 2.16 -1.46 -25.88
N VAL A 69 2.51 -1.99 -24.69
CA VAL A 69 3.68 -2.86 -24.52
C VAL A 69 3.25 -4.21 -23.93
N GLU A 70 3.98 -5.24 -24.34
CA GLU A 70 3.92 -6.56 -23.73
C GLU A 70 5.30 -6.88 -23.14
N ILE A 71 5.32 -7.35 -21.90
CA ILE A 71 6.54 -7.63 -21.15
C ILE A 71 6.34 -8.98 -20.45
N GLY A 72 7.17 -9.96 -20.79
CA GLY A 72 7.08 -11.30 -20.23
C GLY A 72 5.69 -11.95 -20.40
N GLY A 73 5.02 -11.74 -21.54
CA GLY A 73 3.67 -12.22 -21.80
C GLY A 73 2.55 -11.43 -21.08
N ARG A 74 2.90 -10.39 -20.34
CA ARG A 74 1.94 -9.52 -19.63
C ARG A 74 1.69 -8.24 -20.40
N SER A 75 0.43 -7.90 -20.54
CA SER A 75 -0.05 -6.69 -21.19
C SER A 75 -1.14 -6.02 -20.37
N ARG A 76 -1.72 -4.92 -20.85
CA ARG A 76 -2.83 -4.19 -20.20
C ARG A 76 -2.49 -3.67 -18.80
N PHE A 77 -1.28 -3.10 -18.66
CA PHE A 77 -0.87 -2.45 -17.42
C PHE A 77 -1.88 -1.36 -17.01
N ILE A 78 -2.24 -1.32 -15.73
CA ILE A 78 -3.20 -0.36 -15.20
C ILE A 78 -2.54 1.00 -15.00
N PHE A 79 -1.31 1.03 -14.50
CA PHE A 79 -0.56 2.25 -14.25
C PHE A 79 0.39 2.55 -15.39
N ASN A 80 -0.05 3.43 -16.28
CA ASN A 80 0.68 3.79 -17.50
C ASN A 80 1.01 5.27 -17.54
N THR A 81 2.12 5.59 -18.20
CA THR A 81 2.42 6.94 -18.65
C THR A 81 1.48 7.34 -19.79
N LYS A 82 1.45 8.63 -20.15
CA LYS A 82 0.72 9.13 -21.32
C LYS A 82 1.13 8.47 -22.66
N HIS A 83 2.26 7.78 -22.67
CA HIS A 83 2.78 7.07 -23.84
C HIS A 83 2.50 5.55 -23.81
N GLY A 84 1.61 5.07 -22.91
CA GLY A 84 1.22 3.66 -22.82
C GLY A 84 2.30 2.74 -22.24
N ARG A 85 3.35 3.28 -21.62
CA ARG A 85 4.38 2.49 -20.92
C ARG A 85 4.07 2.39 -19.43
N PRO A 86 4.38 1.27 -18.76
CA PRO A 86 4.25 1.15 -17.31
C PRO A 86 4.99 2.28 -16.57
N ILE A 87 4.40 2.73 -15.46
CA ILE A 87 5.04 3.73 -14.61
C ILE A 87 6.14 3.08 -13.78
N MET A 88 7.34 3.65 -13.83
CA MET A 88 8.48 3.22 -13.02
C MET A 88 8.34 3.73 -11.56
N PRO A 89 8.95 3.03 -10.57
CA PRO A 89 8.98 3.50 -9.18
C PRO A 89 9.50 4.92 -9.02
N ALA A 90 10.52 5.31 -9.80
CA ALA A 90 11.05 6.67 -9.81
C ALA A 90 10.00 7.70 -10.28
N GLY A 91 9.16 7.33 -11.26
CA GLY A 91 8.05 8.16 -11.71
C GLY A 91 6.99 8.38 -10.65
N VAL A 92 6.65 7.33 -9.89
CA VAL A 92 5.73 7.42 -8.74
C VAL A 92 6.29 8.37 -7.68
N ASN A 93 7.57 8.23 -7.32
CA ASN A 93 8.20 9.09 -6.32
C ASN A 93 8.28 10.57 -6.79
N SER A 94 8.57 10.80 -8.08
CA SER A 94 8.55 12.15 -8.66
C SER A 94 7.15 12.77 -8.60
N PHE A 95 6.11 11.99 -8.88
CA PHE A 95 4.72 12.45 -8.78
C PHE A 95 4.35 12.81 -7.34
N LEU A 96 4.68 11.97 -6.36
CA LEU A 96 4.46 12.25 -4.94
C LEU A 96 5.18 13.52 -4.49
N LYS A 97 6.45 13.68 -4.89
CA LYS A 97 7.22 14.90 -4.61
C LYS A 97 6.56 16.16 -5.19
N ASN A 98 6.03 16.08 -6.40
CA ASN A 98 5.35 17.20 -7.02
C ASN A 98 4.06 17.59 -6.29
N ILE A 99 3.29 16.60 -5.80
CA ILE A 99 2.10 16.85 -4.98
C ILE A 99 2.48 17.58 -3.69
N VAL A 100 3.48 17.07 -2.95
CA VAL A 100 3.96 17.68 -1.70
C VAL A 100 4.43 19.12 -1.95
N ASN A 101 5.24 19.33 -3.00
CA ASN A 101 5.75 20.66 -3.33
C ASN A 101 4.61 21.63 -3.69
N ALA A 102 3.62 21.17 -4.45
CA ALA A 102 2.46 21.99 -4.82
C ALA A 102 1.61 22.37 -3.60
N TYR A 103 1.38 21.40 -2.69
CA TYR A 103 0.71 21.64 -1.42
C TYR A 103 1.48 22.66 -0.57
N ASN A 104 2.76 22.41 -0.32
CA ASN A 104 3.59 23.26 0.54
C ASN A 104 3.69 24.69 0.00
N LYS A 105 3.80 24.85 -1.33
CA LYS A 105 3.78 26.19 -1.97
C LYS A 105 2.47 26.91 -1.76
N LYS A 106 1.32 26.21 -1.85
CA LYS A 106 -0.02 26.80 -1.61
C LYS A 106 -0.19 27.13 -0.12
N GLU A 107 0.19 26.21 0.76
CA GLU A 107 0.10 26.37 2.20
C GLU A 107 0.94 27.54 2.71
N SER A 108 2.19 27.69 2.24
CA SER A 108 3.06 28.81 2.62
C SER A 108 2.45 30.16 2.27
N LYS A 109 1.80 30.28 1.11
CA LYS A 109 1.12 31.50 0.70
C LYS A 109 -0.08 31.83 1.59
N LEU A 110 -0.90 30.79 1.84
CA LEU A 110 -2.10 30.94 2.68
C LEU A 110 -1.72 31.32 4.11
N ALA A 111 -0.69 30.68 4.67
CA ALA A 111 -0.18 30.98 6.02
C ALA A 111 0.35 32.43 6.13
N GLU A 112 1.03 32.92 5.08
CA GLU A 112 1.48 34.32 4.99
C GLU A 112 0.30 35.30 4.99
N GLU A 113 -0.75 35.03 4.22
CA GLU A 113 -1.97 35.84 4.16
C GLU A 113 -2.72 35.83 5.51
N GLU A 114 -2.78 34.67 6.17
CA GLU A 114 -3.44 34.46 7.47
C GLU A 114 -2.56 34.82 8.68
N LYS A 115 -1.29 35.17 8.45
CA LYS A 115 -0.29 35.51 9.49
C LYS A 115 -0.12 34.39 10.54
N ARG A 116 -0.08 33.15 10.10
CA ARG A 116 0.18 31.94 10.90
C ARG A 116 1.39 31.17 10.39
N GLU A 117 1.90 30.26 11.20
CA GLU A 117 2.91 29.30 10.75
C GLU A 117 2.33 28.31 9.71
N PRO A 118 3.06 28.00 8.64
CA PRO A 118 2.60 27.06 7.62
C PRO A 118 2.65 25.60 8.13
N GLU A 119 1.60 24.85 7.88
CA GLU A 119 1.54 23.40 8.13
C GLU A 119 2.09 22.61 6.91
N LEU A 120 3.42 22.52 6.84
CA LEU A 120 4.08 21.89 5.71
C LEU A 120 4.00 20.35 5.77
N MET A 121 3.68 19.76 4.63
CA MET A 121 3.71 18.31 4.46
C MET A 121 5.16 17.83 4.34
N PRO A 122 5.58 16.80 5.10
CA PRO A 122 6.92 16.22 4.97
C PRO A 122 7.11 15.52 3.62
N PRO A 123 8.36 15.25 3.20
CA PRO A 123 8.63 14.48 1.99
C PRO A 123 7.98 13.10 2.03
N ILE A 124 7.26 12.72 0.97
CA ILE A 124 6.58 11.43 0.84
C ILE A 124 7.18 10.66 -0.32
N SER A 125 7.38 9.35 -0.10
CA SER A 125 7.81 8.39 -1.11
C SER A 125 6.89 7.16 -1.11
N SER A 126 7.01 6.31 -2.13
CA SER A 126 6.32 5.02 -2.16
C SER A 126 6.66 4.14 -0.95
N HIS A 127 7.90 4.25 -0.45
CA HIS A 127 8.36 3.55 0.75
C HIS A 127 7.68 4.10 2.02
N THR A 128 7.54 5.42 2.13
CA THR A 128 6.79 6.08 3.21
C THR A 128 5.33 5.61 3.23
N LEU A 129 4.68 5.53 2.05
CA LEU A 129 3.31 5.03 1.94
C LEU A 129 3.20 3.56 2.35
N ARG A 130 4.20 2.72 1.99
CA ARG A 130 4.26 1.33 2.43
C ARG A 130 4.36 1.22 3.95
N HIS A 131 5.23 2.02 4.59
CA HIS A 131 5.34 2.08 6.05
C HIS A 131 4.02 2.53 6.69
N THR A 132 3.40 3.59 6.18
CA THR A 132 2.09 4.04 6.65
C THR A 132 1.03 2.95 6.55
N GLY A 133 1.00 2.20 5.43
CA GLY A 133 0.10 1.05 5.27
C GLY A 133 0.33 -0.03 6.34
N CYS A 134 1.59 -0.37 6.62
CA CYS A 134 1.95 -1.32 7.66
C CYS A 134 1.52 -0.83 9.06
N THR A 135 1.78 0.44 9.38
CA THR A 135 1.36 1.07 10.63
C THR A 135 -0.16 1.04 10.80
N ARG A 136 -0.92 1.38 9.74
CA ARG A 136 -2.40 1.33 9.77
C ARG A 136 -2.95 -0.07 10.01
N LEU A 137 -2.31 -1.11 9.49
CA LEU A 137 -2.69 -2.49 9.79
C LEU A 137 -2.47 -2.80 11.28
N GLY A 138 -1.35 -2.37 11.86
CA GLY A 138 -1.06 -2.53 13.28
C GLY A 138 -2.03 -1.77 14.19
N GLU A 139 -2.33 -0.50 13.88
CA GLU A 139 -3.31 0.34 14.60
C GLU A 139 -4.71 -0.28 14.62
N ASN A 140 -5.05 -1.04 13.57
CA ASN A 140 -6.31 -1.80 13.50
C ASN A 140 -6.21 -3.22 14.08
N ASN A 141 -5.17 -3.50 14.87
CA ASN A 141 -4.96 -4.78 15.54
C ASN A 141 -4.92 -5.99 14.60
N VAL A 142 -4.47 -5.80 13.35
CA VAL A 142 -4.28 -6.91 12.42
C VAL A 142 -3.15 -7.80 12.94
N ASN A 143 -3.39 -9.11 12.96
CA ASN A 143 -2.41 -10.09 13.44
C ASN A 143 -1.04 -9.88 12.74
N PRO A 144 0.09 -9.81 13.47
CA PRO A 144 1.42 -9.57 12.90
C PRO A 144 1.82 -10.55 11.78
N LYS A 145 1.39 -11.82 11.87
CA LYS A 145 1.60 -12.81 10.80
C LYS A 145 0.87 -12.44 9.50
N VAL A 146 -0.35 -11.94 9.62
CA VAL A 146 -1.14 -11.44 8.48
C VAL A 146 -0.50 -10.20 7.90
N MET A 147 -0.03 -9.28 8.76
CA MET A 147 0.72 -8.09 8.32
C MET A 147 1.98 -8.49 7.56
N GLN A 148 2.77 -9.41 8.10
CA GLN A 148 3.98 -9.94 7.45
C GLN A 148 3.66 -10.49 6.05
N TYR A 149 2.60 -11.30 5.96
CA TYR A 149 2.15 -11.85 4.69
C TYR A 149 1.71 -10.77 3.70
N VAL A 150 0.81 -9.87 4.09
CA VAL A 150 0.31 -8.78 3.23
C VAL A 150 1.45 -7.89 2.73
N MET A 151 2.39 -7.57 3.62
CA MET A 151 3.55 -6.73 3.28
C MET A 151 4.63 -7.51 2.50
N GLY A 152 4.63 -8.85 2.53
CA GLY A 152 5.66 -9.68 1.89
C GLY A 152 7.03 -9.48 2.54
N HIS A 153 7.09 -9.35 3.86
CA HIS A 153 8.34 -9.28 4.59
C HIS A 153 8.89 -10.69 4.82
N SER A 154 10.06 -10.98 4.29
CA SER A 154 10.78 -12.23 4.54
C SER A 154 11.20 -12.38 5.99
N ASP A 155 11.53 -11.25 6.65
CA ASP A 155 11.89 -11.19 8.05
C ASP A 155 10.71 -10.66 8.89
N ALA A 156 10.29 -11.46 9.88
CA ALA A 156 9.22 -11.08 10.82
C ALA A 156 9.61 -9.87 11.68
N GLN A 157 10.92 -9.68 11.94
CA GLN A 157 11.42 -8.57 12.76
C GLN A 157 11.03 -7.21 12.18
N ILE A 158 11.01 -7.07 10.86
CA ILE A 158 10.59 -5.82 10.19
C ILE A 158 9.14 -5.48 10.57
N THR A 159 8.25 -6.47 10.55
CA THR A 159 6.85 -6.28 10.95
C THR A 159 6.70 -6.03 12.43
N MET A 160 7.45 -6.76 13.25
CA MET A 160 7.43 -6.62 14.71
C MET A 160 7.95 -5.25 15.17
N ASN A 161 8.97 -4.70 14.52
CA ASN A 161 9.47 -3.36 14.83
C ASN A 161 8.36 -2.29 14.63
N VAL A 162 7.58 -2.39 13.55
CA VAL A 162 6.44 -1.50 13.32
C VAL A 162 5.37 -1.73 14.37
N TYR A 163 5.04 -2.99 14.68
CA TYR A 163 4.02 -3.35 15.66
C TYR A 163 4.38 -2.86 17.07
N ASN A 164 5.62 -3.05 17.50
CA ASN A 164 6.12 -2.62 18.81
C ASN A 164 6.10 -1.09 18.95
N HIS A 165 6.36 -0.35 17.87
CA HIS A 165 6.28 1.12 17.88
C HIS A 165 4.84 1.61 18.09
N ILE A 166 3.83 0.83 17.68
CA ILE A 166 2.41 1.16 17.83
C ILE A 166 1.91 0.80 19.24
N ALA A 167 2.55 -0.21 19.86
CA ALA A 167 2.22 -0.65 21.23
C ALA A 167 2.69 0.38 22.27
N GLU A 168 2.18 1.60 22.18
CA GLU A 168 2.34 2.61 23.22
C GLU A 168 1.68 2.13 24.54
N LYS A 169 2.11 2.74 25.64
CA LYS A 169 1.69 2.40 27.02
C LYS A 169 0.16 2.28 27.18
N SER A 170 -0.61 3.11 26.47
CA SER A 170 -2.09 3.06 26.43
C SER A 170 -2.66 1.75 25.85
N HIS A 171 -1.93 1.14 24.89
CA HIS A 171 -2.34 -0.13 24.32
C HIS A 171 -2.07 -1.30 25.27
N VAL A 172 -0.93 -1.28 25.96
CA VAL A 172 -0.60 -2.27 27.00
C VAL A 172 -1.63 -2.20 28.13
N GLU A 173 -2.00 -1.02 28.60
CA GLU A 173 -3.03 -0.83 29.64
C GLU A 173 -4.40 -1.37 29.21
N ASN A 174 -4.80 -1.14 27.95
CA ASN A 174 -6.04 -1.67 27.37
C ASN A 174 -6.03 -3.20 27.25
N GLU A 175 -4.93 -3.82 26.84
CA GLU A 175 -4.81 -5.27 26.76
C GLU A 175 -4.80 -5.92 28.15
N MET A 176 -4.10 -5.32 29.12
CA MET A 176 -4.10 -5.81 30.51
C MET A 176 -5.47 -5.68 31.17
N SER A 177 -6.23 -4.61 30.87
CA SER A 177 -7.58 -4.46 31.40
C SER A 177 -8.56 -5.52 30.87
N LYS A 178 -8.35 -6.03 29.65
CA LYS A 178 -9.16 -7.17 29.12
C LYS A 178 -8.93 -8.46 29.88
N MET A 179 -7.72 -8.71 30.38
CA MET A 179 -7.42 -9.89 31.19
C MET A 179 -8.15 -9.82 32.54
N ASN A 180 -8.24 -8.65 33.16
CA ASN A 180 -8.98 -8.50 34.44
C ASN A 180 -10.49 -8.69 34.29
N LEU A 181 -11.07 -8.59 33.10
CA LEU A 181 -12.50 -8.87 32.86
C LEU A 181 -12.81 -10.37 32.68
N GLN A 182 -11.80 -11.21 32.50
CA GLN A 182 -11.98 -12.68 32.38
C GLN A 182 -11.92 -13.42 33.71
N GLU A 183 -11.50 -12.79 34.81
CA GLU A 183 -11.42 -13.40 36.14
C GLU A 183 -12.72 -13.38 36.97
N THR A 184 -13.83 -12.89 36.43
CA THR A 184 -15.13 -13.09 37.07
C THR A 184 -15.70 -14.47 36.75
N VAL A 185 -15.05 -15.52 37.25
CA VAL A 185 -15.67 -16.85 37.39
C VAL A 185 -16.72 -16.74 38.50
N PRO A 186 -18.00 -17.04 38.24
CA PRO A 186 -18.98 -17.07 39.33
C PRO A 186 -18.59 -18.17 40.31
N ALA A 187 -18.48 -17.79 41.58
CA ALA A 187 -18.33 -18.76 42.64
C ALA A 187 -19.50 -19.75 42.58
N VAL A 188 -19.18 -21.04 42.35
CA VAL A 188 -20.15 -22.12 42.47
C VAL A 188 -20.43 -22.27 43.96
N VAL A 189 -21.65 -21.97 44.33
CA VAL A 189 -22.24 -22.35 45.67
C VAL A 189 -22.78 -23.75 45.56
#